data_7c6f6680a81b5470660981c394cc9b1c
#
_entry.id   7c6f6680a81b5470660981c394cc9b1c
#
_cell.length_a   1.000
_cell.length_b   1.000
_cell.length_c   1.000
_cell.angle_alpha   90.00
_cell.angle_beta   90.00
_cell.angle_gamma   90.00
#
_symmetry.space_group_name_H-M   'P 1'
#
loop_
_entity.id
_entity.type
_entity.pdbx_description
1 polymer ?
#
loop_
_entity_poly.entity_id
_entity_poly.type
_entity_poly.pdbx_seq_one_letter_code
_entity_poly.pdbx_strand_id
1 'polypeptide(L)'
;MIHASPVRLAAVVVLGGAVALATSACGGPMQAGAAAVVQGQRTTDATVQDQVSSIISLVQKNNLQQGDVTDAQRAALGKAQISLLVEQALWQRAADDEGLEVTSADDAKEQSALVEQDRATLGGKQFTGSDNEAVALADAESQSASGLAPSTVPIYAHVQALIRAVVNEQAAKAHLDPNDQNNVPALQSALQPVLVKAAGEIKVKISPRYGQFDASTAQVVAAQASWIRPTKAQIAAAQQQQDASNGMGTN
;
A
#
# COMPACT_ATOMS: atom_id res chain seq x y z
N MET A 1 -49.20 50.59 -6.71
CA MET A 1 -49.18 50.60 -5.24
C MET A 1 -48.54 49.31 -4.79
N ILE A 2 -47.26 49.37 -4.43
CA ILE A 2 -46.46 48.19 -4.12
C ILE A 2 -46.22 48.22 -2.61
N HIS A 3 -46.76 47.20 -1.93
CA HIS A 3 -46.55 47.06 -0.46
C HIS A 3 -45.36 46.17 -0.25
N ALA A 4 -44.27 46.74 0.28
CA ALA A 4 -43.11 46.05 0.71
C ALA A 4 -43.27 45.66 2.20
N SER A 5 -43.21 44.35 2.48
CA SER A 5 -43.17 43.82 3.86
C SER A 5 -41.70 43.64 4.29
N PRO A 6 -41.33 44.06 5.50
CA PRO A 6 -39.97 43.90 6.00
C PRO A 6 -39.77 42.48 6.54
N VAL A 7 -38.77 41.78 5.98
CA VAL A 7 -38.26 40.50 6.47
C VAL A 7 -37.41 40.77 7.71
N ARG A 8 -37.83 40.25 8.87
CA ARG A 8 -37.04 40.26 10.11
C ARG A 8 -35.99 39.20 10.09
N LEU A 9 -34.73 39.58 9.96
CA LEU A 9 -33.59 38.69 10.18
C LEU A 9 -33.46 38.39 11.69
N ALA A 10 -33.73 37.13 12.06
CA ALA A 10 -33.38 36.59 13.37
C ALA A 10 -31.95 36.04 13.28
N ALA A 11 -31.00 36.73 13.92
CA ALA A 11 -29.63 36.26 14.08
C ALA A 11 -29.61 35.17 15.15
N VAL A 12 -29.42 33.92 14.74
CA VAL A 12 -29.11 32.80 15.62
C VAL A 12 -27.60 32.75 15.80
N VAL A 13 -27.14 33.22 16.97
CA VAL A 13 -25.75 33.06 17.42
C VAL A 13 -25.60 31.63 17.94
N VAL A 14 -25.03 30.73 17.10
CA VAL A 14 -24.58 29.41 17.56
C VAL A 14 -23.19 29.59 18.14
N LEU A 15 -23.08 29.59 19.47
CA LEU A 15 -21.80 29.39 20.17
C LEU A 15 -21.38 27.94 20.00
N GLY A 16 -20.67 27.64 18.90
CA GLY A 16 -19.97 26.38 18.71
C GLY A 16 -18.69 26.37 19.53
N GLY A 17 -18.70 25.62 20.65
CA GLY A 17 -17.49 25.37 21.42
C GLY A 17 -16.44 24.67 20.56
N ALA A 18 -15.34 25.38 20.30
CA ALA A 18 -14.15 24.80 19.69
C ALA A 18 -13.49 23.85 20.70
N VAL A 19 -13.80 22.57 20.63
CA VAL A 19 -12.97 21.53 21.25
C VAL A 19 -11.68 21.47 20.47
N ALA A 20 -10.67 22.18 20.94
CA ALA A 20 -9.30 22.05 20.46
C ALA A 20 -8.82 20.63 20.84
N LEU A 21 -8.97 19.69 19.91
CA LEU A 21 -8.25 18.42 19.96
C LEU A 21 -6.77 18.74 19.74
N ALA A 22 -6.07 18.96 20.83
CA ALA A 22 -4.62 19.00 20.85
C ALA A 22 -4.14 17.60 20.39
N THR A 23 -3.91 17.46 19.09
CA THR A 23 -3.20 16.31 18.53
C THR A 23 -1.75 16.42 19.00
N SER A 24 -1.45 15.82 20.15
CA SER A 24 -0.09 15.60 20.61
C SER A 24 0.61 14.69 19.57
N ALA A 25 1.31 15.32 18.64
CA ALA A 25 2.21 14.67 17.69
C ALA A 25 3.51 14.27 18.42
N CYS A 26 3.40 13.43 19.45
CA CYS A 26 4.55 12.78 20.09
C CYS A 26 4.16 11.33 20.31
N GLY A 27 4.94 10.45 19.74
CA GLY A 27 5.13 9.01 19.92
C GLY A 27 4.32 8.20 20.94
N GLY A 28 3.02 8.46 21.09
CA GLY A 28 2.14 7.67 21.96
C GLY A 28 2.03 6.22 21.49
N PRO A 29 1.75 5.28 22.41
CA PRO A 29 1.54 3.88 22.05
C PRO A 29 0.45 3.77 20.99
N MET A 30 0.58 2.78 20.11
CA MET A 30 -0.48 2.50 19.13
C MET A 30 -1.81 2.28 19.84
N GLN A 31 -2.88 2.85 19.28
CA GLN A 31 -4.22 2.63 19.80
C GLN A 31 -4.54 1.13 19.77
N ALA A 32 -5.15 0.61 20.82
CA ALA A 32 -5.52 -0.81 20.91
C ALA A 32 -6.35 -1.22 19.68
N GLY A 33 -6.00 -2.36 19.07
CA GLY A 33 -6.66 -2.88 17.87
C GLY A 33 -6.31 -2.16 16.56
N ALA A 34 -5.31 -1.27 16.53
CA ALA A 34 -4.80 -0.72 15.29
C ALA A 34 -3.75 -1.66 14.68
N ALA A 35 -3.90 -2.00 13.40
CA ALA A 35 -2.89 -2.69 12.59
C ALA A 35 -1.83 -1.71 12.08
N ALA A 36 -2.26 -0.55 11.62
CA ALA A 36 -1.39 0.54 11.21
C ALA A 36 -2.06 1.91 11.40
N VAL A 37 -1.22 2.94 11.49
CA VAL A 37 -1.61 4.35 11.35
C VAL A 37 -0.68 4.97 10.32
N VAL A 38 -1.20 5.32 9.15
CA VAL A 38 -0.47 5.89 8.03
C VAL A 38 -1.02 7.28 7.77
N GLN A 39 -0.17 8.31 7.83
CA GLN A 39 -0.57 9.73 7.66
C GLN A 39 -1.76 10.13 8.55
N GLY A 40 -1.84 9.58 9.76
CA GLY A 40 -2.93 9.82 10.71
C GLY A 40 -4.19 8.97 10.47
N GLN A 41 -4.30 8.28 9.36
CA GLN A 41 -5.41 7.37 9.07
C GLN A 41 -5.16 6.01 9.72
N ARG A 42 -6.12 5.57 10.52
CA ARG A 42 -6.04 4.31 11.26
C ARG A 42 -6.69 3.18 10.48
N THR A 43 -5.93 2.09 10.28
CA THR A 43 -6.47 0.79 9.84
C THR A 43 -6.51 -0.15 11.04
N THR A 44 -7.64 -0.82 11.24
CA THR A 44 -7.82 -1.74 12.38
C THR A 44 -7.31 -3.14 12.04
N ASP A 45 -6.96 -3.92 13.07
CA ASP A 45 -6.62 -5.34 12.91
C ASP A 45 -7.80 -6.11 12.30
N ALA A 46 -9.03 -5.81 12.71
CA ALA A 46 -10.24 -6.42 12.14
C ALA A 46 -10.34 -6.19 10.62
N THR A 47 -10.12 -4.96 10.15
CA THR A 47 -10.14 -4.63 8.72
C THR A 47 -9.12 -5.47 7.94
N VAL A 48 -7.90 -5.60 8.47
CA VAL A 48 -6.86 -6.41 7.82
C VAL A 48 -7.23 -7.89 7.81
N GLN A 49 -7.80 -8.43 8.91
CA GLN A 49 -8.24 -9.81 8.97
C GLN A 49 -9.41 -10.11 8.02
N ASP A 50 -10.33 -9.16 7.84
CA ASP A 50 -11.43 -9.27 6.87
C ASP A 50 -10.89 -9.31 5.44
N GLN A 51 -9.91 -8.47 5.11
CA GLN A 51 -9.23 -8.48 3.81
C GLN A 51 -8.52 -9.81 3.55
N VAL A 52 -7.74 -10.30 4.53
CA VAL A 52 -7.08 -11.61 4.45
C VAL A 52 -8.10 -12.74 4.26
N SER A 53 -9.20 -12.70 4.99
CA SER A 53 -10.25 -13.72 4.87
C SER A 53 -10.93 -13.69 3.51
N SER A 54 -11.11 -12.50 2.91
CA SER A 54 -11.68 -12.36 1.57
C SER A 54 -10.77 -12.94 0.48
N ILE A 55 -9.45 -12.72 0.58
CA ILE A 55 -8.46 -13.33 -0.33
C ILE A 55 -8.52 -14.85 -0.23
N ILE A 56 -8.45 -15.39 0.98
CA ILE A 56 -8.46 -16.84 1.22
C ILE A 56 -9.75 -17.47 0.64
N SER A 57 -10.89 -16.84 0.91
CA SER A 57 -12.18 -17.31 0.39
C SER A 57 -12.24 -17.28 -1.14
N LEU A 58 -11.68 -16.24 -1.77
CA LEU A 58 -11.62 -16.11 -3.23
C LEU A 58 -10.75 -17.23 -3.84
N VAL A 59 -9.55 -17.46 -3.27
CA VAL A 59 -8.60 -18.48 -3.72
C VAL A 59 -9.18 -19.88 -3.56
N GLN A 60 -9.81 -20.17 -2.42
CA GLN A 60 -10.46 -21.47 -2.16
C GLN A 60 -11.66 -21.72 -3.08
N LYS A 61 -12.53 -20.72 -3.27
CA LYS A 61 -13.69 -20.81 -4.18
C LYS A 61 -13.28 -21.14 -5.62
N ASN A 62 -12.11 -20.70 -6.04
CA ASN A 62 -11.58 -20.91 -7.39
C ASN A 62 -10.58 -22.08 -7.49
N ASN A 63 -10.42 -22.87 -6.45
CA ASN A 63 -9.55 -24.06 -6.38
C ASN A 63 -8.07 -23.77 -6.69
N LEU A 64 -7.59 -22.55 -6.41
CA LEU A 64 -6.19 -22.18 -6.60
C LEU A 64 -5.28 -22.71 -5.49
N GLN A 65 -5.85 -23.04 -4.35
CA GLN A 65 -5.11 -23.60 -3.21
C GLN A 65 -5.74 -24.92 -2.78
N GLN A 66 -4.92 -25.96 -2.68
CA GLN A 66 -5.29 -27.24 -2.08
C GLN A 66 -4.76 -27.27 -0.65
N GLY A 67 -5.67 -27.44 0.32
CA GLY A 67 -5.36 -27.52 1.73
C GLY A 67 -5.59 -26.23 2.53
N ASP A 68 -5.31 -26.29 3.82
CA ASP A 68 -5.53 -25.20 4.75
C ASP A 68 -4.46 -24.11 4.62
N VAL A 69 -4.89 -22.86 4.72
CA VAL A 69 -3.97 -21.72 4.76
C VAL A 69 -3.27 -21.67 6.11
N THR A 70 -1.96 -21.73 6.11
CA THR A 70 -1.14 -21.68 7.32
C THR A 70 -1.14 -20.30 7.98
N ASP A 71 -0.80 -20.24 9.27
CA ASP A 71 -0.67 -18.97 9.99
C ASP A 71 0.41 -18.05 9.37
N ALA A 72 1.48 -18.64 8.84
CA ALA A 72 2.53 -17.90 8.15
C ALA A 72 2.02 -17.23 6.86
N GLN A 73 1.19 -17.94 6.07
CA GLN A 73 0.55 -17.37 4.89
C GLN A 73 -0.44 -16.26 5.26
N ARG A 74 -1.25 -16.45 6.30
CA ARG A 74 -2.15 -15.41 6.82
C ARG A 74 -1.38 -14.16 7.26
N ALA A 75 -0.27 -14.34 7.95
CA ALA A 75 0.60 -13.23 8.39
C ALA A 75 1.22 -12.49 7.18
N ALA A 76 1.66 -13.22 6.16
CA ALA A 76 2.19 -12.63 4.92
C ALA A 76 1.12 -11.80 4.19
N LEU A 77 -0.10 -12.33 4.03
CA LEU A 77 -1.22 -11.59 3.45
C LEU A 77 -1.56 -10.34 4.26
N GLY A 78 -1.59 -10.43 5.59
CA GLY A 78 -1.83 -9.27 6.46
C GLY A 78 -0.75 -8.20 6.32
N LYS A 79 0.53 -8.61 6.22
CA LYS A 79 1.64 -7.70 5.94
C LYS A 79 1.46 -7.03 4.57
N ALA A 80 1.04 -7.77 3.54
CA ALA A 80 0.82 -7.24 2.20
C ALA A 80 -0.25 -6.13 2.20
N GLN A 81 -1.37 -6.28 2.94
CA GLN A 81 -2.38 -5.24 3.06
C GLN A 81 -1.82 -3.96 3.68
N ILE A 82 -0.99 -4.10 4.72
CA ILE A 82 -0.34 -2.93 5.36
C ILE A 82 0.69 -2.31 4.42
N SER A 83 1.47 -3.11 3.68
CA SER A 83 2.43 -2.61 2.70
C SER A 83 1.76 -1.76 1.63
N LEU A 84 0.62 -2.18 1.10
CA LEU A 84 -0.14 -1.42 0.10
C LEU A 84 -0.57 -0.03 0.62
N LEU A 85 -1.00 0.07 1.88
CA LEU A 85 -1.36 1.36 2.49
C LEU A 85 -0.14 2.28 2.67
N VAL A 86 1.01 1.71 3.01
CA VAL A 86 2.26 2.45 3.12
C VAL A 86 2.74 2.90 1.74
N GLU A 87 2.66 2.03 0.73
CA GLU A 87 2.99 2.35 -0.66
C GLU A 87 2.11 3.48 -1.20
N GLN A 88 0.81 3.45 -0.92
CA GLN A 88 -0.09 4.53 -1.29
C GLN A 88 0.39 5.87 -0.71
N ALA A 89 0.69 5.92 0.59
CA ALA A 89 1.15 7.14 1.22
C ALA A 89 2.52 7.61 0.71
N LEU A 90 3.42 6.66 0.42
CA LEU A 90 4.75 6.92 -0.13
C LEU A 90 4.67 7.54 -1.53
N TRP A 91 3.94 6.89 -2.44
CA TRP A 91 3.81 7.37 -3.82
C TRP A 91 2.98 8.64 -3.92
N GLN A 92 1.95 8.80 -3.06
CA GLN A 92 1.22 10.07 -2.96
C GLN A 92 2.17 11.19 -2.55
N ARG A 93 3.00 10.98 -1.51
CA ARG A 93 3.96 11.98 -1.07
C ARG A 93 4.98 12.29 -2.17
N ALA A 94 5.47 11.28 -2.87
CA ALA A 94 6.39 11.47 -4.00
C ALA A 94 5.75 12.29 -5.13
N ALA A 95 4.49 12.03 -5.47
CA ALA A 95 3.74 12.80 -6.46
C ALA A 95 3.52 14.25 -6.01
N ASP A 96 3.12 14.47 -4.75
CA ASP A 96 2.91 15.80 -4.17
C ASP A 96 4.21 16.63 -4.20
N ASP A 97 5.35 16.02 -3.87
CA ASP A 97 6.66 16.67 -3.88
C ASP A 97 7.11 17.09 -5.30
N GLU A 98 6.67 16.35 -6.30
CA GLU A 98 6.90 16.63 -7.72
C GLU A 98 5.84 17.56 -8.33
N GLY A 99 4.82 17.95 -7.55
CA GLY A 99 3.70 18.79 -8.01
C GLY A 99 2.77 18.09 -9.00
N LEU A 100 2.71 16.77 -8.94
CA LEU A 100 1.88 15.96 -9.84
C LEU A 100 0.49 15.76 -9.23
N GLU A 101 -0.54 15.89 -10.05
CA GLU A 101 -1.93 15.61 -9.67
C GLU A 101 -2.40 14.34 -10.39
N VAL A 102 -2.79 13.33 -9.61
CA VAL A 102 -3.44 12.12 -10.11
C VAL A 102 -4.94 12.25 -9.84
N THR A 103 -5.71 12.21 -10.91
CA THR A 103 -7.15 12.42 -10.86
C THR A 103 -7.93 11.10 -10.74
N SER A 104 -9.21 11.19 -10.38
CA SER A 104 -10.09 10.01 -10.40
C SER A 104 -10.27 9.40 -11.79
N ALA A 105 -10.02 10.18 -12.86
CA ALA A 105 -10.04 9.68 -14.24
C ALA A 105 -8.79 8.80 -14.50
N ASP A 106 -7.64 9.16 -13.94
CA ASP A 106 -6.43 8.36 -14.03
C ASP A 106 -6.59 7.03 -13.27
N ASP A 107 -7.18 7.08 -12.07
CA ASP A 107 -7.51 5.89 -11.29
C ASP A 107 -8.44 4.95 -12.05
N ALA A 108 -9.52 5.49 -12.63
CA ALA A 108 -10.47 4.69 -13.42
C ALA A 108 -9.82 4.07 -14.64
N LYS A 109 -8.90 4.78 -15.29
CA LYS A 109 -8.13 4.27 -16.44
C LYS A 109 -7.22 3.10 -16.01
N GLU A 110 -6.47 3.26 -14.91
CA GLU A 110 -5.62 2.19 -14.39
C GLU A 110 -6.45 0.98 -13.95
N GLN A 111 -7.55 1.19 -13.23
CA GLN A 111 -8.44 0.11 -12.84
C GLN A 111 -9.00 -0.65 -14.05
N SER A 112 -9.41 0.07 -15.10
CA SER A 112 -9.91 -0.55 -16.33
C SER A 112 -8.83 -1.36 -17.05
N ALA A 113 -7.59 -0.86 -17.09
CA ALA A 113 -6.46 -1.57 -17.69
C ALA A 113 -6.11 -2.85 -16.92
N LEU A 114 -6.09 -2.79 -15.59
CA LEU A 114 -5.90 -3.96 -14.73
C LEU A 114 -6.99 -5.01 -14.97
N VAL A 115 -8.25 -4.60 -14.99
CA VAL A 115 -9.39 -5.51 -15.23
C VAL A 115 -9.28 -6.18 -16.60
N GLU A 116 -8.95 -5.43 -17.65
CA GLU A 116 -8.79 -5.97 -19.01
C GLU A 116 -7.65 -6.99 -19.07
N GLN A 117 -6.47 -6.64 -18.53
CA GLN A 117 -5.30 -7.50 -18.47
C GLN A 117 -5.59 -8.78 -17.68
N ASP A 118 -6.19 -8.66 -16.51
CA ASP A 118 -6.35 -9.78 -15.59
C ASP A 118 -7.48 -10.71 -16.01
N ARG A 119 -8.55 -10.18 -16.61
CA ARG A 119 -9.56 -11.02 -17.27
C ARG A 119 -8.98 -11.80 -18.46
N ALA A 120 -8.06 -11.20 -19.22
CA ALA A 120 -7.35 -11.90 -20.28
C ALA A 120 -6.43 -13.02 -19.72
N THR A 121 -5.75 -12.76 -18.61
CA THR A 121 -4.86 -13.73 -17.91
C THR A 121 -5.65 -14.92 -17.36
N LEU A 122 -6.84 -14.69 -16.79
CA LEU A 122 -7.74 -15.74 -16.33
C LEU A 122 -8.26 -16.64 -17.48
N GLY A 123 -8.00 -16.25 -18.73
CA GLY A 123 -7.98 -17.01 -19.98
C GLY A 123 -9.13 -17.98 -20.18
N GLY A 124 -10.33 -17.48 -20.56
CA GLY A 124 -11.45 -18.33 -20.96
C GLY A 124 -12.07 -19.20 -19.84
N LYS A 125 -11.54 -19.19 -18.61
CA LYS A 125 -12.27 -19.61 -17.43
C LYS A 125 -13.48 -18.67 -17.34
N GLN A 126 -14.71 -19.21 -17.36
CA GLN A 126 -15.92 -18.40 -17.17
C GLN A 126 -15.91 -17.87 -15.73
N PHE A 127 -15.06 -16.86 -15.49
CA PHE A 127 -15.06 -16.17 -14.21
C PHE A 127 -16.27 -15.23 -14.16
N THR A 128 -17.20 -15.51 -13.25
CA THR A 128 -18.47 -14.78 -13.08
C THR A 128 -18.44 -13.77 -11.93
N GLY A 129 -17.27 -13.58 -11.30
CA GLY A 129 -17.08 -12.62 -10.22
C GLY A 129 -17.06 -11.17 -10.69
N SER A 130 -17.02 -10.23 -9.74
CA SER A 130 -16.83 -8.81 -9.99
C SER A 130 -15.45 -8.52 -10.61
N ASP A 131 -15.29 -7.32 -11.17
CA ASP A 131 -14.01 -6.87 -11.74
C ASP A 131 -12.89 -6.89 -10.69
N ASN A 132 -13.17 -6.42 -9.49
CA ASN A 132 -12.18 -6.44 -8.39
C ASN A 132 -11.82 -7.87 -7.96
N GLU A 133 -12.79 -8.80 -7.97
CA GLU A 133 -12.47 -10.22 -7.72
C GLU A 133 -11.64 -10.82 -8.85
N ALA A 134 -11.83 -10.39 -10.10
CA ALA A 134 -11.01 -10.85 -11.23
C ALA A 134 -9.55 -10.40 -11.05
N VAL A 135 -9.32 -9.13 -10.73
CA VAL A 135 -7.98 -8.58 -10.47
C VAL A 135 -7.32 -9.30 -9.28
N ALA A 136 -8.03 -9.44 -8.16
CA ALA A 136 -7.50 -10.12 -6.98
C ALA A 136 -7.20 -11.61 -7.24
N LEU A 137 -7.99 -12.28 -8.07
CA LEU A 137 -7.77 -13.68 -8.43
C LEU A 137 -6.57 -13.84 -9.36
N ALA A 138 -6.42 -12.98 -10.37
CA ALA A 138 -5.27 -12.99 -11.26
C ALA A 138 -3.96 -12.69 -10.50
N ASP A 139 -3.99 -11.74 -9.55
CA ASP A 139 -2.88 -11.51 -8.62
C ASP A 139 -2.52 -12.80 -7.86
N ALA A 140 -3.51 -13.48 -7.29
CA ALA A 140 -3.29 -14.73 -6.54
C ALA A 140 -2.78 -15.90 -7.41
N GLU A 141 -3.12 -15.94 -8.70
CA GLU A 141 -2.59 -16.92 -9.66
C GLU A 141 -1.14 -16.60 -10.09
N SER A 142 -0.69 -15.36 -9.92
CA SER A 142 0.65 -14.95 -10.31
C SER A 142 1.73 -15.56 -9.41
N GLN A 143 2.93 -15.78 -9.96
CA GLN A 143 4.06 -16.26 -9.15
C GLN A 143 4.58 -15.21 -8.16
N SER A 144 4.20 -13.95 -8.37
CA SER A 144 4.58 -12.80 -7.55
C SER A 144 3.38 -12.27 -6.78
N ALA A 145 2.45 -13.15 -6.38
CA ALA A 145 1.22 -12.76 -5.72
C ALA A 145 1.45 -11.72 -4.61
N SER A 146 0.89 -10.54 -4.80
CA SER A 146 1.00 -9.43 -3.84
C SER A 146 0.03 -9.58 -2.68
N GLY A 147 -0.92 -10.52 -2.78
CA GLY A 147 -1.95 -10.75 -1.79
C GLY A 147 -3.03 -9.66 -1.82
N LEU A 148 -3.45 -9.26 -2.99
CA LEU A 148 -4.43 -8.20 -3.18
C LEU A 148 -5.85 -8.67 -2.79
N ALA A 149 -6.51 -7.94 -1.89
CA ALA A 149 -7.92 -8.18 -1.57
C ALA A 149 -8.84 -7.49 -2.59
N PRO A 150 -10.02 -8.06 -2.93
CA PRO A 150 -10.95 -7.39 -3.84
C PRO A 150 -11.33 -5.96 -3.42
N SER A 151 -11.44 -5.72 -2.11
CA SER A 151 -11.75 -4.39 -1.56
C SER A 151 -10.61 -3.38 -1.67
N THR A 152 -9.38 -3.84 -1.89
CA THR A 152 -8.19 -2.97 -2.00
C THR A 152 -7.74 -2.73 -3.44
N VAL A 153 -8.40 -3.34 -4.43
CA VAL A 153 -8.13 -3.12 -5.86
C VAL A 153 -8.19 -1.62 -6.26
N PRO A 154 -9.17 -0.80 -5.81
CA PRO A 154 -9.16 0.62 -6.12
C PRO A 154 -7.95 1.36 -5.54
N ILE A 155 -7.48 0.97 -4.34
CA ILE A 155 -6.26 1.53 -3.74
C ILE A 155 -5.05 1.14 -4.59
N TYR A 156 -4.96 -0.11 -5.02
CA TYR A 156 -3.89 -0.59 -5.87
C TYR A 156 -3.86 0.14 -7.22
N ALA A 157 -5.02 0.34 -7.87
CA ALA A 157 -5.13 1.11 -9.11
C ALA A 157 -4.63 2.56 -8.92
N HIS A 158 -5.01 3.20 -7.83
CA HIS A 158 -4.51 4.53 -7.49
C HIS A 158 -2.99 4.55 -7.29
N VAL A 159 -2.42 3.56 -6.59
CA VAL A 159 -0.95 3.41 -6.45
C VAL A 159 -0.28 3.27 -7.82
N GLN A 160 -0.85 2.46 -8.73
CA GLN A 160 -0.31 2.31 -10.09
C GLN A 160 -0.36 3.63 -10.89
N ALA A 161 -1.44 4.42 -10.76
CA ALA A 161 -1.53 5.74 -11.37
C ALA A 161 -0.45 6.70 -10.84
N LEU A 162 -0.23 6.73 -9.52
CA LEU A 162 0.82 7.52 -8.88
C LEU A 162 2.22 7.08 -9.33
N ILE A 163 2.50 5.77 -9.34
CA ILE A 163 3.77 5.23 -9.82
C ILE A 163 4.02 5.69 -11.25
N ARG A 164 3.04 5.53 -12.14
CA ARG A 164 3.15 5.93 -13.55
C ARG A 164 3.44 7.42 -13.69
N ALA A 165 2.74 8.27 -12.94
CA ALA A 165 2.95 9.71 -12.97
C ALA A 165 4.38 10.08 -12.55
N VAL A 166 4.85 9.56 -11.40
CA VAL A 166 6.20 9.86 -10.89
C VAL A 166 7.29 9.28 -11.79
N VAL A 167 7.12 8.04 -12.30
CA VAL A 167 8.08 7.42 -13.23
C VAL A 167 8.20 8.23 -14.52
N ASN A 168 7.08 8.66 -15.11
CA ASN A 168 7.09 9.46 -16.32
C ASN A 168 7.78 10.82 -16.10
N GLU A 169 7.54 11.47 -14.96
CA GLU A 169 8.19 12.73 -14.61
C GLU A 169 9.70 12.55 -14.46
N GLN A 170 10.15 11.51 -13.74
CA GLN A 170 11.58 11.26 -13.57
C GLN A 170 12.25 10.84 -14.90
N ALA A 171 11.54 10.08 -15.73
CA ALA A 171 12.01 9.72 -17.07
C ALA A 171 12.18 10.97 -17.95
N ALA A 172 11.21 11.89 -17.92
CA ALA A 172 11.28 13.16 -18.67
C ALA A 172 12.46 14.02 -18.20
N LYS A 173 12.66 14.17 -16.88
CA LYS A 173 13.80 14.89 -16.29
C LYS A 173 15.15 14.30 -16.69
N ALA A 174 15.22 12.96 -16.76
CA ALA A 174 16.42 12.23 -17.13
C ALA A 174 16.60 12.05 -18.66
N HIS A 175 15.65 12.51 -19.48
CA HIS A 175 15.59 12.29 -20.92
C HIS A 175 15.62 10.80 -21.32
N LEU A 176 14.92 9.96 -20.56
CA LEU A 176 14.80 8.52 -20.76
C LEU A 176 13.40 8.15 -21.27
N ASP A 177 13.33 7.09 -22.08
CA ASP A 177 12.05 6.46 -22.39
C ASP A 177 11.68 5.47 -21.26
N PRO A 178 10.56 5.67 -20.54
CA PRO A 178 10.14 4.77 -19.45
C PRO A 178 9.74 3.39 -19.92
N ASN A 179 9.50 3.17 -21.23
CA ASN A 179 9.12 1.89 -21.79
C ASN A 179 10.31 1.10 -22.32
N ASP A 180 11.50 1.71 -22.42
CA ASP A 180 12.71 1.00 -22.84
C ASP A 180 13.34 0.25 -21.67
N GLN A 181 13.37 -1.07 -21.75
CA GLN A 181 13.94 -1.95 -20.73
C GLN A 181 15.42 -1.66 -20.43
N ASN A 182 16.17 -1.10 -21.38
CA ASN A 182 17.56 -0.71 -21.16
C ASN A 182 17.67 0.49 -20.19
N ASN A 183 16.62 1.29 -20.05
CA ASN A 183 16.59 2.44 -19.16
C ASN A 183 16.20 2.10 -17.72
N VAL A 184 15.76 0.87 -17.42
CA VAL A 184 15.30 0.44 -16.09
C VAL A 184 16.34 0.76 -14.99
N PRO A 185 17.65 0.45 -15.11
CA PRO A 185 18.61 0.78 -14.06
C PRO A 185 18.78 2.29 -13.84
N ALA A 186 18.74 3.08 -14.92
CA ALA A 186 18.84 4.53 -14.85
C ALA A 186 17.59 5.16 -14.20
N LEU A 187 16.39 4.65 -14.54
CA LEU A 187 15.13 5.07 -13.92
C LEU A 187 15.10 4.72 -12.44
N GLN A 188 15.51 3.52 -12.04
CA GLN A 188 15.62 3.13 -10.63
C GLN A 188 16.56 4.07 -9.87
N SER A 189 17.69 4.44 -10.47
CA SER A 189 18.64 5.39 -9.86
C SER A 189 18.03 6.78 -9.71
N ALA A 190 17.21 7.23 -10.66
CA ALA A 190 16.51 8.52 -10.61
C ALA A 190 15.36 8.53 -9.59
N LEU A 191 14.65 7.42 -9.44
CA LEU A 191 13.53 7.27 -8.50
C LEU A 191 13.97 7.15 -7.04
N GLN A 192 15.12 6.53 -6.78
CA GLN A 192 15.58 6.25 -5.42
C GLN A 192 15.62 7.49 -4.51
N PRO A 193 16.23 8.62 -4.89
CA PRO A 193 16.25 9.82 -4.03
C PRO A 193 14.86 10.40 -3.79
N VAL A 194 13.94 10.31 -4.76
CA VAL A 194 12.56 10.76 -4.63
C VAL A 194 11.83 9.93 -3.58
N LEU A 195 11.95 8.60 -3.65
CA LEU A 195 11.29 7.69 -2.72
C LEU A 195 11.89 7.78 -1.32
N VAL A 196 13.20 7.89 -1.16
CA VAL A 196 13.86 8.05 0.16
C VAL A 196 13.44 9.37 0.81
N LYS A 197 13.35 10.46 0.05
CA LYS A 197 12.83 11.74 0.54
C LYS A 197 11.38 11.58 1.02
N ALA A 198 10.49 11.07 0.18
CA ALA A 198 9.10 10.85 0.52
C ALA A 198 8.95 9.94 1.76
N ALA A 199 9.75 8.86 1.85
CA ALA A 199 9.76 7.94 3.00
C ALA A 199 10.15 8.63 4.31
N GLY A 200 11.05 9.60 4.27
CA GLY A 200 11.43 10.40 5.44
C GLY A 200 10.34 11.36 5.92
N GLU A 201 9.38 11.69 5.08
CA GLU A 201 8.34 12.69 5.35
C GLU A 201 6.99 12.06 5.73
N ILE A 202 6.74 10.80 5.34
CA ILE A 202 5.50 10.11 5.72
C ILE A 202 5.53 9.64 7.18
N LYS A 203 4.36 9.74 7.84
CA LYS A 203 4.19 9.29 9.22
C LYS A 203 3.56 7.91 9.23
N VAL A 204 4.35 6.89 9.56
CA VAL A 204 3.91 5.50 9.57
C VAL A 204 4.14 4.89 10.95
N LYS A 205 3.10 4.26 11.50
CA LYS A 205 3.19 3.38 12.68
C LYS A 205 2.51 2.07 12.34
N ILE A 206 3.20 0.96 12.50
CA ILE A 206 2.70 -0.38 12.19
C ILE A 206 2.74 -1.23 13.45
N SER A 207 1.72 -2.05 13.69
CA SER A 207 1.76 -3.05 14.74
C SER A 207 2.89 -4.05 14.46
N PRO A 208 3.72 -4.40 15.46
CA PRO A 208 4.83 -5.34 15.27
C PRO A 208 4.43 -6.69 14.67
N ARG A 209 3.16 -7.06 14.77
CA ARG A 209 2.57 -8.24 14.13
C ARG A 209 2.69 -8.20 12.60
N TYR A 210 2.60 -7.00 12.01
CA TYR A 210 2.62 -6.79 10.55
C TYR A 210 3.96 -6.29 10.04
N GLY A 211 4.88 -5.91 10.94
CA GLY A 211 6.20 -5.42 10.57
C GLY A 211 6.52 -4.05 11.15
N GLN A 212 7.51 -3.42 10.56
CA GLN A 212 7.88 -2.02 10.83
C GLN A 212 8.23 -1.33 9.51
N PHE A 213 8.00 -0.03 9.44
CA PHE A 213 8.41 0.77 8.30
C PHE A 213 9.89 1.16 8.43
N ASP A 214 10.66 0.90 7.40
CA ASP A 214 12.04 1.34 7.26
C ASP A 214 12.11 2.46 6.22
N ALA A 215 12.28 3.69 6.69
CA ALA A 215 12.35 4.86 5.82
C ALA A 215 13.61 4.89 4.93
N SER A 216 14.69 4.19 5.30
CA SER A 216 15.91 4.14 4.50
C SER A 216 15.77 3.30 3.24
N THR A 217 14.93 2.28 3.29
CA THR A 217 14.59 1.39 2.16
C THR A 217 13.21 1.67 1.58
N ALA A 218 12.43 2.56 2.22
CA ALA A 218 11.05 2.86 1.87
C ALA A 218 10.13 1.62 1.89
N GLN A 219 10.38 0.66 2.78
CA GLN A 219 9.70 -0.65 2.80
C GLN A 219 9.16 -1.03 4.17
N VAL A 220 8.15 -1.90 4.18
CA VAL A 220 7.69 -2.58 5.37
C VAL A 220 8.52 -3.87 5.55
N VAL A 221 9.38 -3.87 6.55
CA VAL A 221 10.25 -4.99 6.90
C VAL A 221 9.70 -5.78 8.09
N ALA A 222 10.26 -6.96 8.38
CA ALA A 222 9.90 -7.68 9.58
C ALA A 222 10.25 -6.85 10.83
N ALA A 223 9.32 -6.78 11.79
CA ALA A 223 9.58 -6.08 13.03
C ALA A 223 10.71 -6.77 13.79
N GLN A 224 11.75 -6.01 14.11
CA GLN A 224 12.77 -6.48 15.03
C GLN A 224 12.21 -6.37 16.44
N ALA A 225 11.81 -7.51 17.00
CA ALA A 225 11.43 -7.58 18.40
C ALA A 225 12.70 -7.46 19.28
N SER A 226 13.11 -6.23 19.56
CA SER A 226 14.32 -5.92 20.36
C SER A 226 14.27 -6.52 21.77
N TRP A 227 13.09 -6.96 22.23
CA TRP A 227 12.86 -7.64 23.50
C TRP A 227 12.90 -9.18 23.39
N ILE A 228 12.84 -9.74 22.17
CA ILE A 228 13.07 -11.16 21.94
C ILE A 228 14.53 -11.33 21.58
N ARG A 229 15.32 -11.91 22.49
CA ARG A 229 16.67 -12.32 22.13
C ARG A 229 16.56 -13.38 21.04
N PRO A 230 17.20 -13.19 19.87
CA PRO A 230 17.18 -14.21 18.83
C PRO A 230 17.73 -15.53 19.39
N THR A 231 17.06 -16.62 19.06
CA THR A 231 17.54 -17.94 19.45
C THR A 231 18.87 -18.25 18.76
N LYS A 232 19.68 -19.13 19.35
CA LYS A 232 20.96 -19.55 18.73
C LYS A 232 20.75 -20.06 17.29
N ALA A 233 19.62 -20.72 17.02
CA ALA A 233 19.27 -21.19 15.68
C ALA A 233 18.99 -20.03 14.70
N GLN A 234 18.33 -18.96 15.14
CA GLN A 234 18.07 -17.77 14.31
C GLN A 234 19.37 -16.99 14.03
N ILE A 235 20.26 -16.90 15.00
CA ILE A 235 21.59 -16.29 14.80
C ILE A 235 22.40 -17.10 13.79
N ALA A 236 22.42 -18.42 13.92
CA ALA A 236 23.15 -19.31 12.99
C ALA A 236 22.57 -19.23 11.56
N ALA A 237 21.24 -19.19 11.40
CA ALA A 237 20.59 -19.05 10.10
C ALA A 237 20.90 -17.68 9.46
N ALA A 238 20.91 -16.59 10.23
CA ALA A 238 21.27 -15.27 9.73
C ALA A 238 22.75 -15.19 9.29
N GLN A 239 23.66 -15.85 10.02
CA GLN A 239 25.07 -15.94 9.66
C GLN A 239 25.25 -16.73 8.35
N GLN A 240 24.55 -17.86 8.19
CA GLN A 240 24.62 -18.64 6.95
C GLN A 240 24.12 -17.87 5.72
N GLN A 241 23.11 -17.02 5.86
CA GLN A 241 22.63 -16.14 4.79
C GLN A 241 23.66 -15.06 4.43
N GLN A 242 24.33 -14.47 5.42
CA GLN A 242 25.41 -13.51 5.17
C GLN A 242 26.62 -14.16 4.48
N ASP A 243 27.02 -15.34 4.91
CA ASP A 243 28.14 -16.08 4.31
C ASP A 243 27.83 -16.48 2.86
N ALA A 244 26.58 -16.90 2.58
CA ALA A 244 26.12 -17.21 1.24
C ALA A 244 26.12 -15.99 0.30
N SER A 245 25.72 -14.80 0.81
CA SER A 245 25.75 -13.56 0.03
C SER A 245 27.15 -13.03 -0.23
N ASN A 246 28.09 -13.22 0.72
CA ASN A 246 29.49 -12.83 0.55
C ASN A 246 30.30 -13.82 -0.32
N GLY A 247 29.86 -15.07 -0.41
CA GLY A 247 30.53 -16.10 -1.22
C GLY A 247 30.27 -16.01 -2.73
N MET A 248 29.25 -15.25 -3.18
CA MET A 248 28.93 -15.08 -4.60
C MET A 248 29.64 -13.91 -5.28
N GLY A 249 30.51 -13.19 -4.58
CA GLY A 249 31.23 -12.01 -5.06
C GLY A 249 32.66 -12.21 -5.55
N THR A 250 33.17 -13.45 -5.60
CA THR A 250 34.57 -13.74 -6.02
C THR A 250 34.62 -14.91 -7.00
N ASN A 251 34.24 -14.63 -8.26
CA ASN A 251 34.71 -15.39 -9.43
C ASN A 251 34.70 -14.48 -10.65
#